data_ede9db3826e052cb734307de0d44f9a4
#
_entry.id   ede9db3826e052cb734307de0d44f9a4
#
_cell.length_a   1.000
_cell.length_b   1.000
_cell.length_c   1.000
_cell.angle_alpha   90.00
_cell.angle_beta   90.00
_cell.angle_gamma   90.00
#
_symmetry.space_group_name_H-M   'P 1'
#
loop_
_entity.id
_entity.type
_entity.pdbx_description
1 polymer ?
#
loop_
_entity_poly.entity_id
_entity_poly.type
_entity_poly.pdbx_seq_one_letter_code
_entity_poly.pdbx_strand_id
1 'polypeptide(L)'
;MSEEGQTGAVEAVIVQLDTGSILLPRSAFLEVTTRAGVVEQDSEHPDIPWLEPSLVWQDVRVPVVNVNRLLDPERDSGADRRRFSRLLVMQAVMQPDHLPFYALEVRGTPHPVQITPQNIYALEDAEATPWSWRVKASGVTTHLMRLDTLEQRLLELVEAQPA
;
A
#
# COMPACT_ATOMS: atom_id res chain seq x y z
N MET A 1 -3.87 24.63 -26.03
CA MET A 1 -3.24 23.57 -25.43
C MET A 1 -4.18 22.79 -24.55
N SER A 2 -4.03 21.52 -24.57
CA SER A 2 -4.98 20.67 -23.89
C SER A 2 -4.66 20.43 -22.43
N GLU A 3 -3.80 21.20 -21.85
CA GLU A 3 -3.42 20.97 -20.48
C GLU A 3 -4.57 21.12 -19.53
N GLU A 4 -5.50 22.01 -19.82
CA GLU A 4 -6.66 22.14 -18.96
C GLU A 4 -7.47 20.86 -18.94
N GLY A 5 -7.58 20.18 -20.08
CA GLY A 5 -8.27 18.90 -20.12
C GLY A 5 -7.52 17.80 -19.39
N GLN A 6 -6.21 17.97 -19.21
CA GLN A 6 -5.37 16.96 -18.56
C GLN A 6 -5.05 17.28 -17.13
N THR A 7 -5.13 18.56 -16.75
CA THR A 7 -4.69 19.01 -15.44
C THR A 7 -5.41 18.38 -14.27
N GLY A 8 -6.62 17.89 -14.46
CA GLY A 8 -7.33 17.24 -13.38
C GLY A 8 -7.16 15.73 -13.35
N ALA A 9 -6.48 15.17 -14.37
CA ALA A 9 -6.39 13.71 -14.50
C ALA A 9 -5.10 13.20 -13.85
N VAL A 10 -5.25 12.20 -12.99
CA VAL A 10 -4.14 11.54 -12.33
C VAL A 10 -4.21 10.06 -12.63
N GLU A 11 -3.10 9.50 -13.06
CA GLU A 11 -3.02 8.06 -13.25
C GLU A 11 -2.89 7.37 -11.90
N ALA A 12 -3.74 6.40 -11.66
CA ALA A 12 -3.78 5.66 -10.42
C ALA A 12 -3.97 4.18 -10.72
N VAL A 13 -3.88 3.36 -9.69
CA VAL A 13 -4.17 1.93 -9.79
C VAL A 13 -5.10 1.53 -8.64
N ILE A 14 -6.03 0.65 -8.95
CA ILE A 14 -6.90 0.03 -7.95
C ILE A 14 -6.42 -1.40 -7.77
N VAL A 15 -6.25 -1.83 -6.53
CA VAL A 15 -5.71 -3.15 -6.20
C VAL A 15 -6.65 -3.84 -5.22
N GLN A 16 -7.01 -5.08 -5.52
CA GLN A 16 -7.91 -5.84 -4.67
C GLN A 16 -7.23 -6.34 -3.41
N LEU A 17 -7.98 -6.31 -2.32
CA LEU A 17 -7.61 -6.91 -1.05
C LEU A 17 -8.50 -8.13 -0.83
N ASP A 18 -8.39 -8.76 0.34
CA ASP A 18 -9.31 -9.82 0.71
C ASP A 18 -10.74 -9.31 0.76
N THR A 19 -10.93 -8.10 1.26
CA THR A 19 -12.22 -7.44 1.30
C THR A 19 -12.01 -6.00 0.84
N GLY A 20 -12.62 -5.65 -0.30
CA GLY A 20 -12.50 -4.30 -0.84
C GLY A 20 -11.22 -4.11 -1.64
N SER A 21 -10.80 -2.86 -1.74
CA SER A 21 -9.66 -2.50 -2.59
C SER A 21 -8.97 -1.25 -2.04
N ILE A 22 -7.78 -0.98 -2.58
CA ILE A 22 -7.07 0.27 -2.30
C ILE A 22 -6.81 1.00 -3.60
N LEU A 23 -6.67 2.32 -3.49
CA LEU A 23 -6.35 3.20 -4.61
C LEU A 23 -4.99 3.83 -4.33
N LEU A 24 -4.09 3.75 -5.31
CA LEU A 24 -2.71 4.22 -5.18
C LEU A 24 -2.36 5.08 -6.39
N PRO A 25 -1.51 6.11 -6.21
CA PRO A 25 -0.99 6.82 -7.37
C PRO A 25 -0.07 5.91 -8.18
N ARG A 26 -0.22 5.96 -9.50
CA ARG A 26 0.59 5.13 -10.39
C ARG A 26 2.07 5.41 -10.23
N SER A 27 2.41 6.67 -9.96
CA SER A 27 3.81 7.10 -9.84
C SER A 27 4.55 6.48 -8.64
N ALA A 28 3.82 6.04 -7.62
CA ALA A 28 4.44 5.45 -6.44
C ALA A 28 4.67 3.94 -6.58
N PHE A 29 4.06 3.32 -7.57
CA PHE A 29 4.12 1.88 -7.76
C PHE A 29 5.23 1.52 -8.75
N LEU A 30 6.11 0.58 -8.39
CA LEU A 30 7.23 0.18 -9.24
C LEU A 30 7.00 -1.17 -9.92
N GLU A 31 6.65 -2.20 -9.15
CA GLU A 31 6.43 -3.52 -9.74
C GLU A 31 5.65 -4.42 -8.80
N VAL A 32 5.11 -5.49 -9.37
CA VAL A 32 4.46 -6.57 -8.61
C VAL A 32 5.45 -7.72 -8.49
N THR A 33 5.59 -8.26 -7.28
CA THR A 33 6.41 -9.44 -7.07
C THR A 33 5.67 -10.44 -6.18
N THR A 34 6.28 -11.56 -5.91
CA THR A 34 5.69 -12.59 -5.06
C THR A 34 6.46 -12.70 -3.77
N ARG A 35 5.96 -13.54 -2.86
CA ARG A 35 6.62 -13.73 -1.58
C ARG A 35 7.91 -14.56 -1.68
N ALA A 36 8.29 -14.98 -2.88
CA ALA A 36 9.51 -15.77 -3.05
C ALA A 36 10.76 -15.06 -2.55
N GLY A 37 10.76 -13.71 -2.58
CA GLY A 37 11.89 -12.94 -2.07
C GLY A 37 11.79 -12.55 -0.61
N VAL A 38 10.72 -12.97 0.07
CA VAL A 38 10.54 -12.61 1.48
C VAL A 38 11.45 -13.46 2.34
N VAL A 39 12.17 -12.79 3.24
CA VAL A 39 13.03 -13.48 4.20
C VAL A 39 12.17 -14.06 5.31
N GLU A 40 12.22 -15.37 5.45
CA GLU A 40 11.45 -16.06 6.49
C GLU A 40 12.19 -15.90 7.83
N GLN A 41 11.91 -14.80 8.49
CA GLN A 41 12.49 -14.50 9.80
C GLN A 41 11.37 -14.05 10.73
N ASP A 42 11.64 -14.13 12.01
CA ASP A 42 10.72 -13.58 12.98
C ASP A 42 10.62 -12.07 12.77
N SER A 43 9.42 -11.56 12.93
CA SER A 43 9.21 -10.13 12.80
C SER A 43 10.02 -9.39 13.86
N GLU A 44 10.67 -8.31 13.46
CA GLU A 44 11.40 -7.46 14.39
C GLU A 44 10.46 -6.65 15.28
N HIS A 45 9.20 -6.56 14.87
CA HIS A 45 8.15 -5.85 15.61
C HIS A 45 6.93 -6.75 15.74
N PRO A 46 7.02 -7.82 16.57
CA PRO A 46 5.90 -8.77 16.66
C PRO A 46 4.63 -8.19 17.25
N ASP A 47 4.73 -7.04 17.90
CA ASP A 47 3.58 -6.33 18.43
C ASP A 47 2.82 -5.53 17.37
N ILE A 48 3.34 -5.48 16.13
CA ILE A 48 2.70 -4.75 15.05
C ILE A 48 2.12 -5.77 14.06
N PRO A 49 0.80 -6.01 14.10
CA PRO A 49 0.21 -7.11 13.33
C PRO A 49 0.27 -6.95 11.82
N TRP A 50 0.37 -5.70 11.33
CA TRP A 50 0.38 -5.45 9.90
C TRP A 50 1.80 -5.40 9.31
N LEU A 51 2.83 -5.52 10.14
CA LEU A 51 4.21 -5.49 9.66
C LEU A 51 4.70 -6.93 9.49
N GLU A 52 4.99 -7.30 8.26
CA GLU A 52 5.42 -8.65 7.89
C GLU A 52 6.95 -8.73 7.82
N PRO A 53 7.51 -9.94 7.71
CA PRO A 53 8.95 -10.07 7.48
C PRO A 53 9.38 -9.33 6.21
N SER A 54 10.57 -8.79 6.24
CA SER A 54 11.07 -7.97 5.13
C SER A 54 11.27 -8.77 3.85
N LEU A 55 11.15 -8.07 2.73
CA LEU A 55 11.46 -8.58 1.40
C LEU A 55 12.87 -8.13 1.02
N VAL A 56 13.65 -9.01 0.41
CA VAL A 56 14.89 -8.60 -0.23
C VAL A 56 14.59 -8.40 -1.72
N TRP A 57 14.74 -7.15 -2.16
CA TRP A 57 14.41 -6.75 -3.53
C TRP A 57 15.58 -5.96 -4.09
N GLN A 58 16.17 -6.45 -5.17
CA GLN A 58 17.36 -5.84 -5.79
C GLN A 58 18.45 -5.54 -4.74
N ASP A 59 18.71 -6.55 -3.90
CA ASP A 59 19.71 -6.48 -2.85
C ASP A 59 19.44 -5.47 -1.75
N VAL A 60 18.22 -4.96 -1.68
CA VAL A 60 17.80 -4.01 -0.65
C VAL A 60 16.73 -4.68 0.23
N ARG A 61 16.87 -4.51 1.54
CA ARG A 61 15.86 -5.00 2.47
C ARG A 61 14.71 -4.00 2.50
N VAL A 62 13.53 -4.49 2.16
CA VAL A 62 12.34 -3.66 1.99
C VAL A 62 11.29 -4.08 3.02
N PRO A 63 10.77 -3.15 3.86
CA PRO A 63 9.70 -3.51 4.79
C PRO A 63 8.42 -3.86 4.04
N VAL A 64 7.67 -4.82 4.58
CA VAL A 64 6.46 -5.33 3.96
C VAL A 64 5.27 -5.03 4.87
N VAL A 65 4.26 -4.38 4.32
CA VAL A 65 3.04 -4.01 5.03
C VAL A 65 1.91 -4.91 4.53
N ASN A 66 1.28 -5.63 5.46
CA ASN A 66 0.08 -6.40 5.14
C ASN A 66 -1.12 -5.44 5.18
N VAL A 67 -1.57 -5.02 4.02
CA VAL A 67 -2.60 -3.99 3.92
C VAL A 67 -3.94 -4.47 4.48
N ASN A 68 -4.24 -5.75 4.32
CA ASN A 68 -5.48 -6.28 4.89
C ASN A 68 -5.52 -6.10 6.40
N ARG A 69 -4.42 -6.35 7.08
CA ARG A 69 -4.34 -6.18 8.53
C ARG A 69 -4.14 -4.74 8.94
N LEU A 70 -3.55 -3.93 8.08
CA LEU A 70 -3.42 -2.50 8.35
C LEU A 70 -4.79 -1.84 8.44
N LEU A 71 -5.67 -2.18 7.53
CA LEU A 71 -7.01 -1.61 7.49
C LEU A 71 -7.98 -2.33 8.42
N ASP A 72 -7.71 -3.57 8.75
CA ASP A 72 -8.51 -4.36 9.69
C ASP A 72 -7.58 -5.19 10.59
N PRO A 73 -7.12 -4.61 11.71
CA PRO A 73 -6.12 -5.27 12.56
C PRO A 73 -6.58 -6.60 13.18
N GLU A 74 -7.87 -6.82 13.25
CA GLU A 74 -8.40 -8.06 13.82
C GLU A 74 -8.53 -9.18 12.80
N ARG A 75 -8.22 -8.87 11.53
CA ARG A 75 -8.37 -9.86 10.48
C ARG A 75 -7.32 -10.96 10.60
N ASP A 76 -7.79 -12.19 10.50
CA ASP A 76 -6.89 -13.33 10.50
C ASP A 76 -6.26 -13.49 9.12
N SER A 77 -4.93 -13.52 9.09
CA SER A 77 -4.18 -13.69 7.84
C SER A 77 -3.62 -15.12 7.77
N GLY A 78 -4.50 -16.11 7.69
CA GLY A 78 -4.07 -17.50 7.66
C GLY A 78 -3.05 -17.82 6.57
N ALA A 79 -2.34 -18.92 6.73
CA ALA A 79 -1.26 -19.32 5.83
C ALA A 79 -1.71 -19.44 4.37
N ASP A 80 -2.93 -19.88 4.16
CA ASP A 80 -3.45 -20.05 2.79
C ASP A 80 -3.56 -18.72 2.06
N ARG A 81 -3.82 -17.65 2.76
CA ARG A 81 -3.92 -16.32 2.15
C ARG A 81 -2.58 -15.85 1.63
N ARG A 82 -1.50 -16.17 2.34
CA ARG A 82 -0.15 -15.76 1.92
C ARG A 82 0.22 -16.38 0.59
N ARG A 83 -0.27 -17.57 0.30
CA ARG A 83 0.06 -18.26 -0.96
C ARG A 83 -0.46 -17.54 -2.18
N PHE A 84 -1.53 -16.76 -2.03
CA PHE A 84 -2.17 -16.09 -3.14
C PHE A 84 -1.97 -14.57 -3.11
N SER A 85 -1.20 -14.07 -2.15
CA SER A 85 -0.96 -12.64 -2.06
C SER A 85 0.09 -12.19 -3.08
N ARG A 86 0.03 -10.90 -3.37
CA ARG A 86 1.02 -10.23 -4.21
C ARG A 86 1.67 -9.13 -3.41
N LEU A 87 2.91 -8.82 -3.75
CA LEU A 87 3.63 -7.73 -3.12
C LEU A 87 3.83 -6.62 -4.14
N LEU A 88 3.35 -5.44 -3.81
CA LEU A 88 3.56 -4.25 -4.63
C LEU A 88 4.77 -3.52 -4.08
N VAL A 89 5.82 -3.42 -4.88
CA VAL A 89 6.99 -2.65 -4.49
C VAL A 89 6.70 -1.18 -4.78
N MET A 90 6.80 -0.36 -3.74
CA MET A 90 6.46 1.05 -3.78
C MET A 90 7.71 1.90 -3.62
N GLN A 91 7.74 3.01 -4.30
CA GLN A 91 8.78 4.02 -4.15
C GLN A 91 8.30 5.04 -3.14
N ALA A 92 9.10 5.26 -2.10
CA ALA A 92 8.72 6.24 -1.08
C ALA A 92 8.82 7.66 -1.63
N VAL A 93 7.91 8.53 -1.18
CA VAL A 93 7.84 9.89 -1.66
C VAL A 93 8.25 10.91 -0.60
N MET A 94 8.19 10.53 0.68
CA MET A 94 8.44 11.48 1.78
C MET A 94 9.93 11.68 2.04
N GLN A 95 10.65 10.62 2.34
CA GLN A 95 12.07 10.69 2.66
C GLN A 95 12.79 9.50 2.01
N PRO A 96 12.97 9.54 0.70
CA PRO A 96 13.55 8.41 -0.02
C PRO A 96 15.00 8.09 0.37
N ASP A 97 15.72 9.05 0.96
CA ASP A 97 17.08 8.79 1.41
C ASP A 97 17.12 7.88 2.64
N HIS A 98 16.06 7.88 3.43
CA HIS A 98 15.98 7.10 4.66
C HIS A 98 15.13 5.85 4.50
N LEU A 99 14.09 5.93 3.67
CA LEU A 99 13.21 4.82 3.35
C LEU A 99 12.96 4.86 1.86
N PRO A 100 13.84 4.25 1.05
CA PRO A 100 13.67 4.35 -0.42
C PRO A 100 12.51 3.54 -0.96
N PHE A 101 12.25 2.36 -0.38
CA PHE A 101 11.23 1.45 -0.90
C PHE A 101 10.49 0.78 0.25
N TYR A 102 9.27 0.37 -0.02
CA TYR A 102 8.50 -0.51 0.86
C TYR A 102 7.57 -1.34 -0.01
N ALA A 103 7.00 -2.39 0.54
CA ALA A 103 6.11 -3.26 -0.22
C ALA A 103 4.76 -3.35 0.49
N LEU A 104 3.71 -3.45 -0.31
CA LEU A 104 2.35 -3.63 0.19
C LEU A 104 1.88 -5.02 -0.19
N GLU A 105 1.51 -5.81 0.80
CA GLU A 105 0.95 -7.12 0.55
C GLU A 105 -0.54 -6.97 0.28
N VAL A 106 -0.95 -7.41 -0.90
CA VAL A 106 -2.32 -7.25 -1.41
C VAL A 106 -2.77 -8.58 -1.99
N ARG A 107 -3.97 -8.61 -2.55
CA ARG A 107 -4.53 -9.85 -3.09
C ARG A 107 -4.46 -9.93 -4.59
N GLY A 108 -4.75 -8.83 -5.25
CA GLY A 108 -4.83 -8.79 -6.71
C GLY A 108 -3.69 -8.06 -7.35
N THR A 109 -3.77 -7.91 -8.65
CA THR A 109 -2.82 -7.12 -9.42
C THR A 109 -3.39 -5.71 -9.63
N PRO A 110 -2.52 -4.71 -9.84
CA PRO A 110 -3.00 -3.34 -10.06
C PRO A 110 -3.76 -3.20 -11.37
N HIS A 111 -4.88 -2.50 -11.32
CA HIS A 111 -5.66 -2.15 -12.51
C HIS A 111 -5.60 -0.64 -12.69
N PRO A 112 -5.16 -0.17 -13.86
CA PRO A 112 -5.04 1.27 -14.08
C PRO A 112 -6.40 1.95 -14.10
N VAL A 113 -6.44 3.17 -13.59
CA VAL A 113 -7.64 3.98 -13.60
C VAL A 113 -7.21 5.44 -13.65
N GLN A 114 -7.95 6.25 -14.42
CA GLN A 114 -7.72 7.69 -14.42
C GLN A 114 -8.67 8.35 -13.44
N ILE A 115 -8.12 9.16 -12.57
CA ILE A 115 -8.87 9.88 -11.54
C ILE A 115 -8.94 11.35 -11.93
N THR A 116 -10.16 11.87 -11.97
CA THR A 116 -10.39 13.29 -12.23
C THR A 116 -11.21 13.87 -11.08
N PRO A 117 -11.27 15.21 -10.95
CA PRO A 117 -12.11 15.80 -9.91
C PRO A 117 -13.57 15.43 -10.01
N GLN A 118 -14.01 15.01 -11.21
CA GLN A 118 -15.41 14.66 -11.44
C GLN A 118 -15.73 13.21 -11.10
N ASN A 119 -14.72 12.34 -11.04
CA ASN A 119 -15.00 10.92 -10.80
C ASN A 119 -14.51 10.40 -9.46
N ILE A 120 -14.11 11.29 -8.55
CA ILE A 120 -13.70 10.89 -7.20
C ILE A 120 -14.37 11.79 -6.18
N TYR A 121 -14.86 11.20 -5.09
CA TYR A 121 -15.38 11.97 -3.98
C TYR A 121 -15.26 11.17 -2.68
N ALA A 122 -15.11 11.89 -1.58
CA ALA A 122 -14.98 11.29 -0.27
C ALA A 122 -16.33 10.75 0.21
N LEU A 123 -16.27 9.63 0.91
CA LEU A 123 -17.43 9.03 1.56
C LEU A 123 -17.36 9.33 3.05
N GLU A 124 -18.49 9.76 3.61
CA GLU A 124 -18.58 10.05 5.03
C GLU A 124 -19.14 8.83 5.74
N ASP A 125 -18.33 7.79 5.87
CA ASP A 125 -18.79 6.61 6.58
C ASP A 125 -17.83 6.28 7.73
N ALA A 126 -18.25 5.35 8.55
CA ALA A 126 -17.53 5.01 9.77
C ALA A 126 -16.31 4.12 9.52
N GLU A 127 -16.03 3.77 8.27
CA GLU A 127 -14.95 2.85 7.96
C GLU A 127 -13.65 3.54 7.59
N ALA A 128 -13.60 4.86 7.69
CA ALA A 128 -12.35 5.58 7.48
C ALA A 128 -11.34 5.16 8.54
N THR A 129 -10.08 5.02 8.14
CA THR A 129 -9.02 4.60 9.02
C THR A 129 -7.94 5.68 9.06
N PRO A 130 -7.00 5.61 10.02
CA PRO A 130 -5.87 6.56 10.00
C PRO A 130 -4.99 6.43 8.76
N TRP A 131 -5.09 5.29 8.06
CA TRP A 131 -4.22 4.97 6.93
C TRP A 131 -4.85 5.25 5.57
N SER A 132 -6.13 5.59 5.55
CA SER A 132 -6.84 5.75 4.27
C SER A 132 -8.05 6.64 4.42
N TRP A 133 -8.47 7.19 3.29
CA TRP A 133 -9.76 7.84 3.17
C TRP A 133 -10.69 6.92 2.38
N ARG A 134 -11.93 6.81 2.82
CA ARG A 134 -12.93 6.11 2.04
C ARG A 134 -13.42 7.02 0.94
N VAL A 135 -13.30 6.55 -0.29
CA VAL A 135 -13.71 7.33 -1.46
C VAL A 135 -14.47 6.46 -2.43
N LYS A 136 -15.21 7.12 -3.32
CA LYS A 136 -15.72 6.47 -4.51
C LYS A 136 -14.96 7.05 -5.69
N ALA A 137 -14.26 6.20 -6.41
CA ALA A 137 -13.40 6.62 -7.50
C ALA A 137 -13.76 5.85 -8.74
N SER A 138 -14.13 6.56 -9.81
CA SER A 138 -14.54 5.96 -11.07
C SER A 138 -15.60 4.86 -10.88
N GLY A 139 -16.56 5.11 -9.99
CA GLY A 139 -17.63 4.17 -9.71
C GLY A 139 -17.31 3.07 -8.70
N VAL A 140 -16.11 3.03 -8.17
CA VAL A 140 -15.66 1.98 -7.25
C VAL A 140 -15.45 2.55 -5.86
N THR A 141 -16.07 1.92 -4.84
CA THR A 141 -15.80 2.28 -3.46
C THR A 141 -14.48 1.64 -3.04
N THR A 142 -13.55 2.46 -2.58
CA THR A 142 -12.19 1.99 -2.34
C THR A 142 -11.54 2.82 -1.22
N HIS A 143 -10.38 2.37 -0.76
CA HIS A 143 -9.59 3.10 0.23
C HIS A 143 -8.45 3.84 -0.48
N LEU A 144 -8.50 5.17 -0.48
CA LEU A 144 -7.38 5.97 -0.97
C LEU A 144 -6.32 5.97 0.13
N MET A 145 -5.21 5.33 -0.15
CA MET A 145 -4.18 5.15 0.87
C MET A 145 -3.47 6.46 1.19
N ARG A 146 -3.28 6.69 2.48
CA ARG A 146 -2.51 7.83 2.96
C ARG A 146 -1.05 7.41 3.06
N LEU A 147 -0.36 7.46 1.93
CA LEU A 147 1.01 6.99 1.84
C LEU A 147 1.96 7.82 2.70
N ASP A 148 1.68 9.11 2.84
CA ASP A 148 2.48 9.97 3.71
C ASP A 148 2.47 9.48 5.17
N THR A 149 1.29 9.15 5.67
CA THR A 149 1.13 8.64 7.03
C THR A 149 1.80 7.28 7.20
N LEU A 150 1.61 6.41 6.23
CA LEU A 150 2.21 5.08 6.26
C LEU A 150 3.74 5.15 6.20
N GLU A 151 4.27 5.98 5.30
CA GLU A 151 5.71 6.12 5.17
C GLU A 151 6.34 6.70 6.42
N GLN A 152 5.68 7.67 7.04
CA GLN A 152 6.16 8.24 8.29
C GLN A 152 6.27 7.17 9.38
N ARG A 153 5.27 6.32 9.47
CA ARG A 153 5.30 5.25 10.48
C ARG A 153 6.38 4.22 10.19
N LEU A 154 6.53 3.84 8.93
CA LEU A 154 7.59 2.91 8.53
C LEU A 154 8.97 3.49 8.82
N LEU A 155 9.15 4.77 8.55
CA LEU A 155 10.40 5.45 8.81
C LEU A 155 10.75 5.42 10.30
N GLU A 156 9.77 5.66 11.17
CA GLU A 156 9.97 5.57 12.61
C GLU A 156 10.41 4.17 13.03
N LEU A 157 9.79 3.15 12.44
CA LEU A 157 10.12 1.77 12.77
C LEU A 157 11.52 1.38 12.30
N VAL A 158 11.89 1.84 11.11
CA VAL A 158 13.22 1.56 10.57
C VAL A 158 14.30 2.26 11.40
N GLU A 159 14.07 3.52 11.79
CA GLU A 159 15.03 4.27 12.59
C GLU A 159 15.13 3.75 14.02
N ALA A 160 14.08 3.11 14.52
CA ALA A 160 14.10 2.56 15.88
C ALA A 160 14.87 1.24 15.97
N GLN A 161 15.20 0.62 14.83
CA GLN A 161 15.92 -0.63 14.84
C GLN A 161 17.39 -0.39 15.14
N PRO A 162 17.98 -1.14 16.04
CA PRO A 162 19.43 -1.05 16.24
C PRO A 162 20.15 -1.54 14.99
N ALA A 163 21.19 -0.86 14.68
CA ALA A 163 21.97 -1.16 13.49
C ALA A 163 22.63 -2.54 13.59
#